data_b18a8346914099b7c0a37b2913667e43
#
_entry.id   b18a8346914099b7c0a37b2913667e43
#
_cell.length_a   1.000
_cell.length_b   1.000
_cell.length_c   1.000
_cell.angle_alpha   90.00
_cell.angle_beta   90.00
_cell.angle_gamma   90.00
#
_symmetry.space_group_name_H-M   'P 1'
#
loop_
_entity.id
_entity.type
_entity.pdbx_description
1 polymer ?
#
loop_
_entity_poly.entity_id
_entity_poly.type
_entity_poly.pdbx_seq_one_letter_code
_entity_poly.pdbx_strand_id
1 'polypeptide(L)'
;MEIFAAIAILLILLLFASAMRDFFSMVFNIPSLRKIRFRPADLDRFRSHLKEFPFFNSLNNQHKEQFLDRLITFMVNKEFIGKEGLVVSEKMKVHISATAVQLTLGLNHFILPHFSQIQIFKGEFGYPGKGLRMKGGTTESGKIYLSWKDFASGLAIPDDGYNLGLHEFAHALKIEMVNGSSYDENFERHFPHWRTDGIRVMQEMKNGSSTFLRKYGATNIHEYFAVSVERFFESSKEFKEKLPTAYSYLSGLLN
;
A
#
# COMPACT_ATOMS: atom_id res chain seq x y z
N MET A 1 51.46 -5.48 16.64
CA MET A 1 50.43 -5.54 17.70
C MET A 1 49.33 -4.49 17.48
N GLU A 2 49.63 -3.26 17.16
CA GLU A 2 48.66 -2.16 17.01
C GLU A 2 47.62 -2.38 15.90
N ILE A 3 48.00 -2.95 14.76
CA ILE A 3 47.05 -3.23 13.64
C ILE A 3 46.02 -4.29 14.03
N PHE A 4 46.41 -5.33 14.77
CA PHE A 4 45.47 -6.34 15.25
C PHE A 4 44.52 -5.79 16.31
N ALA A 5 45.00 -4.89 17.19
CA ALA A 5 44.15 -4.21 18.15
C ALA A 5 43.14 -3.28 17.46
N ALA A 6 43.53 -2.54 16.43
CA ALA A 6 42.66 -1.67 15.67
C ALA A 6 41.55 -2.47 14.92
N ILE A 7 41.91 -3.60 14.32
CA ILE A 7 40.94 -4.50 13.64
C ILE A 7 39.96 -5.09 14.66
N ALA A 8 40.44 -5.51 15.82
CA ALA A 8 39.57 -6.05 16.87
C ALA A 8 38.59 -5.01 17.41
N ILE A 9 39.05 -3.76 17.64
CA ILE A 9 38.17 -2.65 18.04
C ILE A 9 37.12 -2.36 16.97
N LEU A 10 37.51 -2.31 15.69
CA LEU A 10 36.57 -2.09 14.61
C LEU A 10 35.49 -3.19 14.53
N LEU A 11 35.89 -4.45 14.69
CA LEU A 11 34.93 -5.59 14.71
C LEU A 11 33.97 -5.51 15.90
N ILE A 12 34.48 -5.11 17.09
CA ILE A 12 33.64 -4.92 18.28
C ILE A 12 32.62 -3.78 18.05
N LEU A 13 33.06 -2.67 17.46
CA LEU A 13 32.17 -1.54 17.13
C LEU A 13 31.11 -1.92 16.11
N LEU A 14 31.44 -2.72 15.10
CA LEU A 14 30.49 -3.21 14.09
C LEU A 14 29.48 -4.18 14.72
N LEU A 15 29.91 -5.08 15.60
CA LEU A 15 29.03 -5.98 16.34
C LEU A 15 28.10 -5.22 17.29
N PHE A 16 28.64 -4.21 18.00
CA PHE A 16 27.83 -3.35 18.88
C PHE A 16 26.80 -2.54 18.10
N ALA A 17 27.20 -1.93 16.98
CA ALA A 17 26.27 -1.20 16.10
C ALA A 17 25.17 -2.11 15.53
N SER A 18 25.50 -3.36 15.19
CA SER A 18 24.51 -4.34 14.76
C SER A 18 23.54 -4.71 15.88
N ALA A 19 24.05 -5.00 17.08
CA ALA A 19 23.22 -5.35 18.24
C ALA A 19 22.32 -4.17 18.68
N MET A 20 22.84 -2.94 18.66
CA MET A 20 22.05 -1.73 18.92
C MET A 20 20.93 -1.55 17.90
N ARG A 21 21.22 -1.71 16.62
CA ARG A 21 20.19 -1.65 15.56
C ARG A 21 19.10 -2.68 15.79
N ASP A 22 19.47 -3.93 16.10
CA ASP A 22 18.52 -5.02 16.33
C ASP A 22 17.70 -4.79 17.61
N PHE A 23 18.32 -4.22 18.66
CA PHE A 23 17.65 -3.79 19.88
C PHE A 23 16.64 -2.67 19.61
N PHE A 24 17.04 -1.60 18.89
CA PHE A 24 16.12 -0.51 18.51
C PHE A 24 14.98 -1.01 17.63
N SER A 25 15.26 -1.91 16.69
CA SER A 25 14.23 -2.56 15.86
C SER A 25 13.22 -3.33 16.71
N MET A 26 13.67 -4.03 17.76
CA MET A 26 12.82 -4.80 18.66
C MET A 26 11.99 -3.90 19.60
N VAL A 27 12.64 -2.86 20.17
CA VAL A 27 11.99 -1.98 21.17
C VAL A 27 11.01 -1.01 20.54
N PHE A 28 11.34 -0.47 19.35
CA PHE A 28 10.51 0.53 18.67
C PHE A 28 9.66 -0.05 17.54
N ASN A 29 9.63 -1.39 17.41
CA ASN A 29 8.93 -2.10 16.34
C ASN A 29 9.22 -1.49 14.95
N ILE A 30 10.42 -0.91 14.78
CA ILE A 30 10.92 -0.44 13.50
C ILE A 30 11.23 -1.71 12.69
N PRO A 31 10.55 -1.95 11.56
CA PRO A 31 10.88 -3.09 10.71
C PRO A 31 12.36 -3.03 10.40
N SER A 32 13.14 -4.00 10.88
CA SER A 32 14.54 -4.07 10.49
C SER A 32 14.53 -4.17 8.99
N LEU A 33 15.21 -3.23 8.30
CA LEU A 33 15.47 -3.32 6.87
C LEU A 33 16.41 -4.51 6.68
N ARG A 34 15.91 -5.71 6.88
CA ARG A 34 16.59 -6.94 6.47
C ARG A 34 16.75 -6.82 4.97
N LYS A 35 17.95 -6.49 4.51
CA LYS A 35 18.34 -6.76 3.12
C LYS A 35 18.33 -8.28 2.95
N ILE A 36 17.15 -8.84 2.75
CA ILE A 36 17.02 -10.22 2.35
C ILE A 36 17.56 -10.26 0.92
N ARG A 37 18.71 -10.87 0.74
CA ARG A 37 19.24 -11.16 -0.60
C ARG A 37 18.43 -12.30 -1.18
N PHE A 38 17.52 -11.96 -2.07
CA PHE A 38 16.86 -12.95 -2.91
C PHE A 38 17.85 -13.49 -3.96
N ARG A 39 17.73 -14.76 -4.29
CA ARG A 39 18.49 -15.34 -5.40
C ARG A 39 17.97 -14.75 -6.72
N PRO A 40 18.78 -14.62 -7.77
CA PRO A 40 18.32 -14.15 -9.08
C PRO A 40 17.04 -14.88 -9.57
N ALA A 41 16.98 -16.21 -9.39
CA ALA A 41 15.81 -17.00 -9.78
C ALA A 41 14.51 -16.60 -9.02
N ASP A 42 14.59 -16.10 -7.79
CA ASP A 42 13.44 -15.62 -7.05
C ASP A 42 12.95 -14.28 -7.64
N LEU A 43 13.88 -13.40 -8.00
CA LEU A 43 13.57 -12.14 -8.68
C LEU A 43 12.92 -12.35 -10.05
N ASP A 44 13.39 -13.33 -10.82
CA ASP A 44 12.80 -13.67 -12.12
C ASP A 44 11.37 -14.20 -11.97
N ARG A 45 11.10 -15.00 -10.93
CA ARG A 45 9.72 -15.43 -10.61
C ARG A 45 8.83 -14.25 -10.25
N PHE A 46 9.30 -13.31 -9.40
CA PHE A 46 8.52 -12.11 -9.06
C PHE A 46 8.23 -11.27 -10.31
N ARG A 47 9.23 -11.03 -11.16
CA ARG A 47 9.03 -10.36 -12.45
C ARG A 47 8.03 -11.10 -13.34
N SER A 48 8.03 -12.46 -13.34
CA SER A 48 7.07 -13.23 -14.11
C SER A 48 5.63 -13.01 -13.66
N HIS A 49 5.38 -12.91 -12.34
CA HIS A 49 4.06 -12.56 -11.80
C HIS A 49 3.66 -11.11 -12.11
N LEU A 50 4.62 -10.19 -12.19
CA LEU A 50 4.38 -8.78 -12.52
C LEU A 50 4.07 -8.53 -14.00
N LYS A 51 4.29 -9.48 -14.90
CA LYS A 51 3.88 -9.35 -16.31
C LYS A 51 2.38 -9.10 -16.49
N GLU A 52 1.57 -9.61 -15.57
CA GLU A 52 0.12 -9.41 -15.54
C GLU A 52 -0.29 -8.11 -14.80
N PHE A 53 0.66 -7.28 -14.38
CA PHE A 53 0.41 -6.07 -13.60
C PHE A 53 0.63 -4.82 -14.47
N PRO A 54 -0.47 -4.18 -15.00
CA PRO A 54 -0.36 -3.12 -16.00
C PRO A 54 0.47 -1.94 -15.55
N PHE A 55 0.34 -1.50 -14.30
CA PHE A 55 1.10 -0.38 -13.76
C PHE A 55 2.62 -0.65 -13.83
N PHE A 56 3.08 -1.84 -13.41
CA PHE A 56 4.50 -2.20 -13.51
C PHE A 56 5.01 -2.15 -14.94
N ASN A 57 4.19 -2.60 -15.90
CA ASN A 57 4.57 -2.62 -17.31
C ASN A 57 4.73 -1.21 -17.89
N SER A 58 3.99 -0.22 -17.38
CA SER A 58 4.06 1.18 -17.83
C SER A 58 5.29 1.94 -17.31
N LEU A 59 5.99 1.40 -16.29
CA LEU A 59 7.16 2.04 -15.71
C LEU A 59 8.39 1.93 -16.64
N ASN A 60 9.26 2.94 -16.59
CA ASN A 60 10.59 2.86 -17.18
C ASN A 60 11.50 1.89 -16.40
N ASN A 61 12.65 1.53 -16.95
CA ASN A 61 13.54 0.54 -16.34
C ASN A 61 14.01 0.92 -14.93
N GLN A 62 14.34 2.19 -14.69
CA GLN A 62 14.77 2.68 -13.37
C GLN A 62 13.64 2.51 -12.34
N HIS A 63 12.43 2.92 -12.68
CA HIS A 63 11.28 2.79 -11.79
C HIS A 63 10.85 1.33 -11.61
N LYS A 64 11.07 0.44 -12.59
CA LYS A 64 10.84 -1.00 -12.44
C LYS A 64 11.76 -1.62 -11.39
N GLU A 65 13.04 -1.26 -11.38
CA GLU A 65 13.97 -1.75 -10.35
C GLU A 65 13.59 -1.19 -8.96
N GLN A 66 13.28 0.09 -8.85
CA GLN A 66 12.79 0.69 -7.61
C GLN A 66 11.51 0.01 -7.11
N PHE A 67 10.57 -0.25 -8.01
CA PHE A 67 9.32 -0.95 -7.71
C PHE A 67 9.58 -2.35 -7.16
N LEU A 68 10.49 -3.11 -7.80
CA LEU A 68 10.84 -4.45 -7.38
C LEU A 68 11.50 -4.48 -6.00
N ASP A 69 12.42 -3.57 -5.74
CA ASP A 69 13.07 -3.43 -4.42
C ASP A 69 12.05 -3.11 -3.33
N ARG A 70 11.12 -2.18 -3.59
CA ARG A 70 10.05 -1.83 -2.66
C ARG A 70 9.05 -2.97 -2.46
N LEU A 71 8.68 -3.68 -3.52
CA LEU A 71 7.81 -4.85 -3.47
C LEU A 71 8.38 -5.92 -2.54
N ILE A 72 9.65 -6.25 -2.73
CA ILE A 72 10.35 -7.22 -1.91
C ILE A 72 10.38 -6.78 -0.45
N THR A 73 10.77 -5.52 -0.22
CA THR A 73 10.83 -4.95 1.13
C THR A 73 9.46 -4.96 1.79
N PHE A 74 8.40 -4.58 1.08
CA PHE A 74 7.03 -4.64 1.59
C PHE A 74 6.64 -6.08 1.92
N MET A 75 6.85 -7.01 0.98
CA MET A 75 6.45 -8.41 1.10
C MET A 75 7.07 -9.12 2.31
N VAL A 76 8.35 -8.86 2.61
CA VAL A 76 9.05 -9.50 3.74
C VAL A 76 8.70 -8.88 5.10
N ASN A 77 8.15 -7.67 5.10
CA ASN A 77 7.68 -6.99 6.31
C ASN A 77 6.19 -7.24 6.61
N LYS A 78 5.53 -8.14 5.85
CA LYS A 78 4.11 -8.47 6.03
C LYS A 78 3.91 -9.95 6.33
N GLU A 79 2.98 -10.22 7.23
CA GLU A 79 2.46 -11.55 7.47
C GLU A 79 1.20 -11.76 6.62
N PHE A 80 1.26 -12.68 5.65
CA PHE A 80 0.13 -13.04 4.79
C PHE A 80 -0.56 -14.28 5.33
N ILE A 81 -1.77 -14.12 5.80
CA ILE A 81 -2.53 -15.18 6.50
C ILE A 81 -3.72 -15.60 5.65
N GLY A 82 -3.71 -16.83 5.14
CA GLY A 82 -4.88 -17.41 4.49
C GLY A 82 -5.93 -17.81 5.52
N LYS A 83 -7.17 -17.45 5.27
CA LYS A 83 -8.32 -17.76 6.13
C LYS A 83 -9.19 -18.81 5.48
N GLU A 84 -9.98 -19.52 6.30
CA GLU A 84 -10.94 -20.54 5.82
C GLU A 84 -10.30 -21.60 4.92
N GLY A 85 -9.09 -22.03 5.27
CA GLY A 85 -8.35 -23.05 4.52
C GLY A 85 -7.72 -22.58 3.21
N LEU A 86 -7.64 -21.26 2.97
CA LEU A 86 -6.92 -20.71 1.83
C LEU A 86 -5.42 -20.85 2.03
N VAL A 87 -4.72 -21.49 1.08
CA VAL A 87 -3.27 -21.50 1.00
C VAL A 87 -2.80 -20.28 0.20
N VAL A 88 -2.06 -19.39 0.85
CA VAL A 88 -1.56 -18.15 0.21
C VAL A 88 -0.39 -18.49 -0.71
N SER A 89 -0.58 -18.31 -2.01
CA SER A 89 0.46 -18.53 -3.03
C SER A 89 1.46 -17.38 -3.12
N GLU A 90 2.62 -17.62 -3.73
CA GLU A 90 3.60 -16.58 -4.05
C GLU A 90 3.00 -15.47 -4.95
N LYS A 91 2.24 -15.87 -5.97
CA LYS A 91 1.51 -14.93 -6.85
C LYS A 91 0.61 -13.98 -6.06
N MET A 92 -0.13 -14.50 -5.08
CA MET A 92 -0.98 -13.66 -4.21
C MET A 92 -0.17 -12.64 -3.44
N LYS A 93 0.94 -13.05 -2.82
CA LYS A 93 1.84 -12.15 -2.07
C LYS A 93 2.43 -11.09 -2.97
N VAL A 94 2.89 -11.46 -4.17
CA VAL A 94 3.46 -10.52 -5.15
C VAL A 94 2.43 -9.50 -5.59
N HIS A 95 1.22 -9.92 -5.98
CA HIS A 95 0.19 -9.01 -6.47
C HIS A 95 -0.32 -8.06 -5.39
N ILE A 96 -0.53 -8.55 -4.17
CA ILE A 96 -0.95 -7.71 -3.03
C ILE A 96 0.14 -6.68 -2.70
N SER A 97 1.41 -7.11 -2.64
CA SER A 97 2.54 -6.20 -2.40
C SER A 97 2.72 -5.20 -3.53
N ALA A 98 2.52 -5.62 -4.79
CA ALA A 98 2.59 -4.75 -5.96
C ALA A 98 1.54 -3.63 -5.90
N THR A 99 0.31 -3.94 -5.48
CA THR A 99 -0.75 -2.94 -5.31
C THR A 99 -0.40 -1.92 -4.21
N ALA A 100 0.16 -2.37 -3.10
CA ALA A 100 0.63 -1.45 -2.05
C ALA A 100 1.75 -0.54 -2.56
N VAL A 101 2.71 -1.10 -3.31
CA VAL A 101 3.84 -0.32 -3.88
C VAL A 101 3.36 0.60 -5.00
N GLN A 102 2.39 0.19 -5.82
CA GLN A 102 1.76 1.09 -6.81
C GLN A 102 1.24 2.37 -6.16
N LEU A 103 0.51 2.24 -5.04
CA LEU A 103 -0.02 3.37 -4.31
C LEU A 103 1.07 4.26 -3.70
N THR A 104 2.16 3.67 -3.25
CA THR A 104 3.19 4.34 -2.43
C THR A 104 4.51 4.60 -3.17
N LEU A 105 4.55 4.43 -4.50
CA LEU A 105 5.80 4.50 -5.27
C LEU A 105 6.47 5.88 -5.20
N GLY A 106 5.70 6.96 -5.11
CA GLY A 106 6.20 8.33 -4.96
C GLY A 106 6.54 8.71 -3.51
N LEU A 107 6.09 7.93 -2.51
CA LEU A 107 6.25 8.27 -1.10
C LEU A 107 7.56 7.75 -0.53
N ASN A 108 8.12 8.44 0.49
CA ASN A 108 9.28 7.97 1.23
C ASN A 108 8.91 6.80 2.17
N HIS A 109 7.72 6.83 2.75
CA HIS A 109 7.19 5.82 3.67
C HIS A 109 6.24 4.88 2.97
N PHE A 110 6.75 3.76 2.45
CA PHE A 110 6.00 2.80 1.62
C PHE A 110 5.67 1.47 2.32
N ILE A 111 6.28 1.20 3.48
CA ILE A 111 6.13 -0.11 4.16
C ILE A 111 4.80 -0.22 4.89
N LEU A 112 4.18 0.89 5.33
CA LEU A 112 2.98 0.92 6.18
C LEU A 112 3.19 0.04 7.44
N PRO A 113 4.11 0.40 8.34
CA PRO A 113 4.54 -0.46 9.46
C PRO A 113 3.43 -0.79 10.45
N HIS A 114 2.45 0.08 10.63
CA HIS A 114 1.28 -0.20 11.46
C HIS A 114 0.50 -1.44 10.97
N PHE A 115 0.45 -1.66 9.67
CA PHE A 115 -0.27 -2.79 9.04
C PHE A 115 0.65 -3.99 8.83
N SER A 116 0.89 -4.76 9.88
CA SER A 116 1.77 -5.94 9.80
C SER A 116 1.11 -7.19 9.24
N GLN A 117 -0.24 -7.30 9.32
CA GLN A 117 -0.99 -8.49 8.92
C GLN A 117 -1.94 -8.23 7.76
N ILE A 118 -1.87 -9.08 6.74
CA ILE A 118 -2.80 -9.12 5.61
C ILE A 118 -3.52 -10.47 5.63
N GLN A 119 -4.81 -10.46 5.97
CA GLN A 119 -5.65 -11.65 6.04
C GLN A 119 -6.45 -11.83 4.75
N ILE A 120 -6.32 -13.00 4.13
CA ILE A 120 -6.84 -13.25 2.79
C ILE A 120 -7.88 -14.36 2.85
N PHE A 121 -9.07 -14.07 2.35
CA PHE A 121 -10.20 -14.99 2.23
C PHE A 121 -10.39 -15.40 0.76
N LYS A 122 -11.04 -16.54 0.51
CA LYS A 122 -11.34 -16.99 -0.88
C LYS A 122 -12.27 -16.02 -1.61
N GLY A 123 -13.28 -15.52 -0.91
CA GLY A 123 -14.31 -14.60 -1.41
C GLY A 123 -14.82 -13.72 -0.27
N GLU A 124 -16.02 -13.18 -0.41
CA GLU A 124 -16.66 -12.38 0.65
C GLU A 124 -16.69 -13.16 1.97
N PHE A 125 -16.42 -12.47 3.06
CA PHE A 125 -16.32 -13.04 4.41
C PHE A 125 -17.19 -12.27 5.43
N GLY A 126 -17.52 -12.92 6.54
CA GLY A 126 -18.23 -12.28 7.65
C GLY A 126 -17.26 -11.44 8.48
N TYR A 127 -17.60 -10.17 8.73
CA TYR A 127 -16.83 -9.35 9.68
C TYR A 127 -17.10 -9.83 11.11
N PRO A 128 -16.07 -10.14 11.92
CA PRO A 128 -16.27 -10.61 13.28
C PRO A 128 -17.16 -9.65 14.10
N GLY A 129 -18.25 -10.16 14.64
CA GLY A 129 -19.17 -9.41 15.52
C GLY A 129 -20.17 -8.46 14.84
N LYS A 130 -20.22 -8.35 13.49
CA LYS A 130 -21.12 -7.42 12.80
C LYS A 130 -22.20 -8.05 11.91
N GLY A 131 -22.19 -9.37 11.68
CA GLY A 131 -23.17 -10.04 10.84
C GLY A 131 -23.20 -9.62 9.36
N LEU A 132 -22.30 -8.73 8.94
CA LEU A 132 -22.20 -8.20 7.58
C LEU A 132 -21.18 -9.00 6.77
N ARG A 133 -21.46 -9.22 5.50
CA ARG A 133 -20.49 -9.75 4.53
C ARG A 133 -19.69 -8.61 3.91
N MET A 134 -18.40 -8.80 3.80
CA MET A 134 -17.45 -7.81 3.30
C MET A 134 -16.54 -8.43 2.24
N LYS A 135 -16.07 -7.59 1.31
CA LYS A 135 -15.05 -7.95 0.32
C LYS A 135 -13.64 -7.61 0.80
N GLY A 136 -13.53 -6.53 1.56
CA GLY A 136 -12.30 -6.05 2.16
C GLY A 136 -12.57 -5.31 3.45
N GLY A 137 -11.50 -4.88 4.12
CA GLY A 137 -11.58 -4.07 5.32
C GLY A 137 -10.21 -3.75 5.88
N THR A 138 -10.06 -2.52 6.32
CA THR A 138 -8.86 -2.03 6.99
C THR A 138 -9.22 -1.58 8.39
N THR A 139 -8.46 -2.01 9.39
CA THR A 139 -8.76 -1.73 10.80
C THR A 139 -7.70 -0.86 11.44
N GLU A 140 -8.11 -0.03 12.41
CA GLU A 140 -7.18 0.76 13.22
C GLU A 140 -6.21 -0.11 14.06
N SER A 141 -6.52 -1.39 14.25
CA SER A 141 -5.63 -2.35 14.90
C SER A 141 -4.52 -2.92 13.99
N GLY A 142 -4.32 -2.35 12.79
CA GLY A 142 -3.22 -2.69 11.91
C GLY A 142 -3.41 -3.97 11.09
N LYS A 143 -4.64 -4.32 10.74
CA LYS A 143 -4.96 -5.48 9.91
C LYS A 143 -5.67 -5.06 8.63
N ILE A 144 -5.29 -5.69 7.52
CA ILE A 144 -5.96 -5.57 6.23
C ILE A 144 -6.61 -6.92 5.90
N TYR A 145 -7.87 -6.90 5.51
CA TYR A 145 -8.66 -8.07 5.12
C TYR A 145 -9.00 -7.96 3.63
N LEU A 146 -8.78 -9.05 2.87
CA LEU A 146 -9.00 -9.07 1.43
C LEU A 146 -9.73 -10.34 0.99
N SER A 147 -10.82 -10.19 0.23
CA SER A 147 -11.34 -11.25 -0.62
C SER A 147 -10.42 -11.41 -1.83
N TRP A 148 -9.78 -12.57 -1.98
CA TRP A 148 -8.91 -12.81 -3.12
C TRP A 148 -9.67 -12.76 -4.46
N LYS A 149 -10.90 -13.27 -4.50
CA LYS A 149 -11.75 -13.22 -5.69
C LYS A 149 -11.96 -11.78 -6.16
N ASP A 150 -12.33 -10.88 -5.24
CA ASP A 150 -12.62 -9.49 -5.58
C ASP A 150 -11.33 -8.70 -5.84
N PHE A 151 -10.26 -8.98 -5.12
CA PHE A 151 -8.93 -8.42 -5.38
C PHE A 151 -8.43 -8.79 -6.78
N ALA A 152 -8.49 -10.07 -7.15
CA ALA A 152 -8.06 -10.53 -8.47
C ALA A 152 -8.94 -9.97 -9.60
N SER A 153 -10.24 -9.78 -9.35
CA SER A 153 -11.15 -9.14 -10.30
C SER A 153 -10.75 -7.69 -10.58
N GLY A 154 -10.43 -6.90 -9.55
CA GLY A 154 -9.98 -5.51 -9.72
C GLY A 154 -8.65 -5.40 -10.47
N LEU A 155 -7.75 -6.39 -10.36
CA LEU A 155 -6.54 -6.43 -11.18
C LEU A 155 -6.80 -6.78 -12.64
N ALA A 156 -7.82 -7.62 -12.90
CA ALA A 156 -8.15 -8.10 -14.24
C ALA A 156 -8.89 -7.05 -15.08
N ILE A 157 -9.55 -6.08 -14.45
CA ILE A 157 -10.32 -5.01 -15.09
C ILE A 157 -9.76 -3.66 -14.60
N PRO A 158 -8.70 -3.13 -15.25
CA PRO A 158 -7.92 -2.01 -14.71
C PRO A 158 -8.51 -0.62 -14.99
N ASP A 159 -9.71 -0.51 -15.53
CA ASP A 159 -10.33 0.75 -16.00
C ASP A 159 -11.80 0.95 -15.59
N ASP A 160 -12.35 0.07 -14.73
CA ASP A 160 -13.75 0.17 -14.28
C ASP A 160 -13.92 1.03 -13.01
N GLY A 161 -12.84 1.42 -12.36
CA GLY A 161 -12.83 2.20 -11.12
C GLY A 161 -13.22 1.37 -9.89
N TYR A 162 -13.02 0.06 -9.95
CA TYR A 162 -13.21 -0.90 -8.86
C TYR A 162 -11.97 -1.71 -8.61
N ASN A 163 -11.15 -1.28 -7.66
CA ASN A 163 -9.95 -2.00 -7.27
C ASN A 163 -9.90 -2.18 -5.76
N LEU A 164 -10.33 -3.35 -5.29
CA LEU A 164 -10.35 -3.65 -3.86
C LEU A 164 -8.98 -3.46 -3.20
N GLY A 165 -7.91 -3.85 -3.89
CA GLY A 165 -6.56 -3.70 -3.36
C GLY A 165 -6.17 -2.24 -3.14
N LEU A 166 -6.35 -1.39 -4.17
CA LEU A 166 -6.12 0.06 -4.06
C LEU A 166 -7.01 0.69 -3.00
N HIS A 167 -8.28 0.29 -2.90
CA HIS A 167 -9.23 0.75 -1.91
C HIS A 167 -8.74 0.52 -0.48
N GLU A 168 -8.42 -0.72 -0.14
CA GLU A 168 -8.00 -1.08 1.21
C GLU A 168 -6.62 -0.51 1.57
N PHE A 169 -5.69 -0.47 0.61
CA PHE A 169 -4.40 0.18 0.83
C PHE A 169 -4.50 1.71 0.93
N ALA A 170 -5.49 2.34 0.30
CA ALA A 170 -5.77 3.76 0.51
C ALA A 170 -6.22 4.03 1.95
N HIS A 171 -7.12 3.21 2.51
CA HIS A 171 -7.46 3.30 3.92
C HIS A 171 -6.25 3.11 4.82
N ALA A 172 -5.41 2.09 4.53
CA ALA A 172 -4.20 1.82 5.29
C ALA A 172 -3.21 3.00 5.23
N LEU A 173 -2.96 3.55 4.04
CA LEU A 173 -2.10 4.72 3.86
C LEU A 173 -2.61 5.92 4.66
N LYS A 174 -3.89 6.21 4.58
CA LYS A 174 -4.48 7.34 5.31
C LYS A 174 -4.34 7.17 6.82
N ILE A 175 -4.63 5.97 7.36
CA ILE A 175 -4.47 5.68 8.79
C ILE A 175 -3.00 5.83 9.19
N GLU A 176 -2.07 5.29 8.40
CA GLU A 176 -0.63 5.37 8.66
C GLU A 176 -0.14 6.82 8.74
N MET A 177 -0.56 7.67 7.78
CA MET A 177 -0.10 9.06 7.67
C MET A 177 -0.78 9.99 8.68
N VAL A 178 -2.05 9.76 9.01
CA VAL A 178 -2.82 10.65 9.92
C VAL A 178 -2.66 10.24 11.38
N ASN A 179 -2.62 8.94 11.67
CA ASN A 179 -2.64 8.41 13.04
C ASN A 179 -1.37 7.62 13.39
N GLY A 180 -0.53 7.34 12.40
CA GLY A 180 0.67 6.51 12.55
C GLY A 180 1.91 7.29 12.95
N SER A 181 3.03 6.59 13.00
CA SER A 181 4.36 7.13 13.25
C SER A 181 5.09 7.60 11.99
N SER A 182 4.48 7.43 10.82
CA SER A 182 5.07 7.78 9.54
C SER A 182 4.73 9.23 9.18
N TYR A 183 5.77 9.99 8.84
CA TYR A 183 5.62 11.37 8.36
C TYR A 183 6.05 11.42 6.89
N ASP A 184 5.19 11.98 6.03
CA ASP A 184 5.52 12.28 4.64
C ASP A 184 5.15 13.74 4.35
N GLU A 185 6.15 14.54 3.95
CA GLU A 185 5.99 15.97 3.75
C GLU A 185 4.96 16.31 2.65
N ASN A 186 4.93 15.53 1.57
CA ASN A 186 3.97 15.73 0.49
C ASN A 186 2.56 15.42 0.96
N PHE A 187 2.39 14.33 1.71
CA PHE A 187 1.09 13.98 2.27
C PHE A 187 0.58 15.07 3.21
N GLU A 188 1.38 15.51 4.17
CA GLU A 188 1.03 16.57 5.14
C GLU A 188 0.69 17.90 4.44
N ARG A 189 1.44 18.27 3.41
CA ARG A 189 1.22 19.53 2.66
C ARG A 189 -0.10 19.52 1.88
N HIS A 190 -0.44 18.41 1.23
CA HIS A 190 -1.56 18.35 0.29
C HIS A 190 -2.86 17.81 0.90
N PHE A 191 -2.78 17.01 1.96
CA PHE A 191 -3.95 16.35 2.55
C PHE A 191 -5.02 17.32 3.09
N PRO A 192 -4.70 18.43 3.78
CA PRO A 192 -5.71 19.39 4.24
C PRO A 192 -6.49 20.02 3.08
N HIS A 193 -5.80 20.38 2.01
CA HIS A 193 -6.41 20.96 0.81
C HIS A 193 -7.28 19.95 0.07
N TRP A 194 -6.75 18.73 -0.12
CA TRP A 194 -7.49 17.62 -0.69
C TRP A 194 -8.76 17.31 0.11
N ARG A 195 -8.66 17.28 1.44
CA ARG A 195 -9.80 17.03 2.33
C ARG A 195 -10.88 18.10 2.20
N THR A 196 -10.50 19.37 2.15
CA THR A 196 -11.43 20.50 1.99
C THR A 196 -12.17 20.42 0.65
N ASP A 197 -11.46 20.21 -0.46
CA ASP A 197 -12.07 20.00 -1.77
C ASP A 197 -12.95 18.75 -1.81
N GLY A 198 -12.50 17.66 -1.18
CA GLY A 198 -13.25 16.42 -1.09
C GLY A 198 -14.61 16.57 -0.41
N ILE A 199 -14.71 17.36 0.66
CA ILE A 199 -15.99 17.65 1.32
C ILE A 199 -16.95 18.34 0.35
N ARG A 200 -16.46 19.30 -0.44
CA ARG A 200 -17.24 19.98 -1.48
C ARG A 200 -17.74 19.00 -2.55
N VAL A 201 -16.84 18.17 -3.11
CA VAL A 201 -17.21 17.20 -4.13
C VAL A 201 -18.19 16.15 -3.59
N MET A 202 -18.01 15.67 -2.35
CA MET A 202 -18.96 14.77 -1.71
C MET A 202 -20.35 15.38 -1.60
N GLN A 203 -20.46 16.69 -1.32
CA GLN A 203 -21.74 17.39 -1.30
C GLN A 203 -22.38 17.46 -2.69
N GLU A 204 -21.58 17.72 -3.74
CA GLU A 204 -22.03 17.69 -5.11
C GLU A 204 -22.50 16.28 -5.54
N MET A 205 -21.80 15.23 -5.10
CA MET A 205 -22.22 13.83 -5.32
C MET A 205 -23.58 13.52 -4.66
N LYS A 206 -23.77 14.00 -3.41
CA LYS A 206 -25.04 13.80 -2.68
C LYS A 206 -26.21 14.51 -3.35
N ASN A 207 -25.98 15.68 -3.93
CA ASN A 207 -26.96 16.47 -4.65
C ASN A 207 -27.17 16.02 -6.12
N GLY A 208 -26.38 15.03 -6.58
CA GLY A 208 -26.44 14.53 -7.96
C GLY A 208 -25.75 15.43 -9.00
N SER A 209 -25.03 16.48 -8.57
CA SER A 209 -24.30 17.40 -9.47
C SER A 209 -22.97 16.83 -9.96
N SER A 210 -22.42 15.85 -9.26
CA SER A 210 -21.22 15.08 -9.66
C SER A 210 -21.52 13.59 -9.62
N THR A 211 -21.24 12.89 -10.74
CA THR A 211 -21.53 11.45 -10.91
C THR A 211 -20.31 10.65 -11.35
N PHE A 212 -19.13 11.28 -11.47
CA PHE A 212 -17.91 10.62 -11.94
C PHE A 212 -17.41 9.57 -10.94
N LEU A 213 -17.38 9.90 -9.65
CA LEU A 213 -17.02 8.95 -8.61
C LEU A 213 -18.23 8.10 -8.21
N ARG A 214 -17.96 6.86 -7.79
CA ARG A 214 -19.02 5.97 -7.28
C ARG A 214 -19.75 6.63 -6.08
N LYS A 215 -21.09 6.46 -6.00
CA LYS A 215 -21.91 6.97 -4.89
C LYS A 215 -21.37 6.59 -3.50
N TYR A 216 -20.70 5.44 -3.41
CA TYR A 216 -20.04 4.97 -2.18
C TYR A 216 -19.02 5.97 -1.64
N GLY A 217 -18.27 6.67 -2.50
CA GLY A 217 -17.36 7.74 -2.11
C GLY A 217 -18.04 8.92 -1.42
N ALA A 218 -19.35 9.12 -1.58
CA ALA A 218 -20.09 10.17 -0.87
C ALA A 218 -20.48 9.80 0.58
N THR A 219 -20.19 8.58 1.04
CA THR A 219 -20.55 8.08 2.37
C THR A 219 -19.82 8.86 3.47
N ASN A 220 -18.51 8.98 3.37
CA ASN A 220 -17.64 9.73 4.26
C ASN A 220 -16.30 10.03 3.60
N ILE A 221 -15.48 10.86 4.23
CA ILE A 221 -14.19 11.31 3.68
C ILE A 221 -13.16 10.17 3.53
N HIS A 222 -13.31 9.07 4.28
CA HIS A 222 -12.42 7.91 4.15
C HIS A 222 -12.73 7.14 2.87
N GLU A 223 -14.02 6.93 2.59
CA GLU A 223 -14.48 6.27 1.36
C GLU A 223 -14.24 7.16 0.13
N TYR A 224 -14.39 8.48 0.28
CA TYR A 224 -14.04 9.42 -0.78
C TYR A 224 -12.56 9.30 -1.17
N PHE A 225 -11.66 9.17 -0.17
CA PHE A 225 -10.24 8.98 -0.43
C PHE A 225 -9.97 7.68 -1.19
N ALA A 226 -10.50 6.57 -0.70
CA ALA A 226 -10.29 5.27 -1.32
C ALA A 226 -10.82 5.21 -2.77
N VAL A 227 -12.05 5.69 -3.01
CA VAL A 227 -12.64 5.75 -4.36
C VAL A 227 -11.87 6.71 -5.28
N SER A 228 -11.35 7.83 -4.74
CA SER A 228 -10.51 8.74 -5.52
C SER A 228 -9.18 8.10 -5.93
N VAL A 229 -8.56 7.32 -5.04
CA VAL A 229 -7.33 6.56 -5.33
C VAL A 229 -7.58 5.51 -6.42
N GLU A 230 -8.68 4.76 -6.33
CA GLU A 230 -9.04 3.80 -7.39
C GLU A 230 -9.11 4.51 -8.76
N ARG A 231 -9.86 5.61 -8.86
CA ARG A 231 -9.99 6.38 -10.11
C ARG A 231 -8.69 7.04 -10.56
N PHE A 232 -7.85 7.47 -9.63
CA PHE A 232 -6.54 8.06 -9.96
C PHE A 232 -5.64 7.08 -10.72
N PHE A 233 -5.63 5.82 -10.33
CA PHE A 233 -4.80 4.80 -10.98
C PHE A 233 -5.49 4.16 -12.19
N GLU A 234 -6.79 3.99 -12.19
CA GLU A 234 -7.50 3.26 -13.24
C GLU A 234 -8.06 4.16 -14.35
N SER A 235 -8.43 5.39 -14.03
CA SER A 235 -9.04 6.32 -15.00
C SER A 235 -8.44 7.71 -14.87
N SER A 236 -7.12 7.79 -14.77
CA SER A 236 -6.34 9.01 -14.47
C SER A 236 -6.69 10.19 -15.37
N LYS A 237 -6.81 9.94 -16.70
CA LYS A 237 -7.14 10.97 -17.68
C LYS A 237 -8.53 11.55 -17.45
N GLU A 238 -9.53 10.70 -17.30
CA GLU A 238 -10.90 11.12 -17.06
C GLU A 238 -11.04 11.80 -15.69
N PHE A 239 -10.33 11.32 -14.66
CA PHE A 239 -10.32 11.96 -13.35
C PHE A 239 -9.78 13.39 -13.43
N LYS A 240 -8.66 13.59 -14.15
CA LYS A 240 -8.08 14.91 -14.37
C LYS A 240 -9.02 15.86 -15.13
N GLU A 241 -9.79 15.35 -16.07
CA GLU A 241 -10.77 16.13 -16.85
C GLU A 241 -12.01 16.49 -16.02
N LYS A 242 -12.54 15.54 -15.24
CA LYS A 242 -13.81 15.70 -14.51
C LYS A 242 -13.66 16.40 -13.16
N LEU A 243 -12.55 16.15 -12.44
CA LEU A 243 -12.28 16.68 -11.11
C LEU A 243 -10.81 17.16 -11.02
N PRO A 244 -10.41 18.20 -11.81
CA PRO A 244 -9.01 18.62 -11.94
C PRO A 244 -8.37 19.03 -10.62
N THR A 245 -9.12 19.68 -9.73
CA THR A 245 -8.63 20.13 -8.42
C THR A 245 -8.35 18.92 -7.51
N ALA A 246 -9.29 17.98 -7.39
CA ALA A 246 -9.12 16.77 -6.61
C ALA A 246 -7.97 15.91 -7.15
N TYR A 247 -7.86 15.80 -8.48
CA TYR A 247 -6.75 15.12 -9.15
C TYR A 247 -5.40 15.75 -8.80
N SER A 248 -5.29 17.09 -8.88
CA SER A 248 -4.03 17.80 -8.59
C SER A 248 -3.56 17.59 -7.15
N TYR A 249 -4.48 17.70 -6.18
CA TYR A 249 -4.14 17.45 -4.79
C TYR A 249 -3.75 15.99 -4.53
N LEU A 250 -4.47 15.03 -5.12
CA LEU A 250 -4.16 13.61 -4.96
C LEU A 250 -2.81 13.26 -5.63
N SER A 251 -2.52 13.86 -6.77
CA SER A 251 -1.21 13.74 -7.43
C SER A 251 -0.08 14.29 -6.54
N GLY A 252 -0.30 15.42 -5.86
CA GLY A 252 0.66 15.96 -4.91
C GLY A 252 0.84 15.12 -3.65
N LEU A 253 -0.23 14.40 -3.22
CA LEU A 253 -0.19 13.48 -2.08
C LEU A 253 0.63 12.23 -2.34
N LEU A 254 0.63 11.73 -3.58
CA LEU A 254 1.15 10.41 -3.94
C LEU A 254 2.49 10.45 -4.70
N ASN A 255 3.05 11.64 -4.97
CA ASN A 255 4.32 11.82 -5.73
C ASN A 255 5.44 12.47 -4.93
#